data_afa353cf5364c8a090ac6ec8e8065c6a
#
_entry.id   afa353cf5364c8a090ac6ec8e8065c6a
#
_cell.length_a   1.000
_cell.length_b   1.000
_cell.length_c   1.000
_cell.angle_alpha   90.00
_cell.angle_beta   90.00
_cell.angle_gamma   90.00
#
_symmetry.space_group_name_H-M   'P 1'
#
loop_
_entity.id
_entity.type
_entity.pdbx_description
1 polymer ?
#
loop_
_entity_poly.entity_id
_entity_poly.type
_entity_poly.pdbx_seq_one_letter_code
_entity_poly.pdbx_strand_id
1 'polypeptide(L)'
;MPVKITSLELENIKRIKAVKLEPSANGLTIIGGNNNQGKTSVLDAIAWALGGDKYKPTAAARDGAYTDPILHVELSNGLIVERKGKNSSLKVIDPHGNKAGQQLLNSFLSALALDLPKFMYASDKEKAAILLQIIGIGDQLAQLEAEESRLYNQRTAIGRIADQKQKYASELQCWENVPSTPVSASELLAKQQAILARNGENQRKRENAVQYAQELTAAQAAYDAAKKRLEQAEQNAKIAQMSAQDLQDESTAELEKSIAEIDAINMKIRDNLNKEHAEEEAKTYRQDYEALTEQISALRQEKQDLLQSADLPLEGLTVENGALQYHGKQWDSMSGSEQLRVATAIVRKLNPDCGFVLLDKLEQMDLVTLNEFGQWLEQEGLQAIATRVSTGDECSIIIEDGYVVKDLEAGKAEAPAAPTWKAGVF
;
A
#
# COMPACT_ATOMS: atom_id res chain seq x y z
N MET A 1 33.80 -16.35 -2.51
CA MET A 1 33.84 -15.29 -3.56
C MET A 1 32.83 -15.68 -4.62
N PRO A 2 32.10 -14.72 -5.22
CA PRO A 2 31.15 -15.00 -6.29
C PRO A 2 31.82 -15.71 -7.48
N VAL A 3 31.14 -16.69 -8.04
CA VAL A 3 31.65 -17.51 -9.15
C VAL A 3 31.51 -16.73 -10.48
N LYS A 4 32.62 -16.68 -11.24
CA LYS A 4 32.71 -15.94 -12.52
C LYS A 4 33.14 -16.87 -13.63
N ILE A 5 32.95 -16.48 -14.87
CA ILE A 5 33.44 -17.19 -16.05
C ILE A 5 34.88 -16.74 -16.33
N THR A 6 35.83 -17.68 -16.34
CA THR A 6 37.23 -17.39 -16.61
C THR A 6 37.63 -17.71 -18.06
N SER A 7 37.04 -18.74 -18.64
CA SER A 7 37.31 -19.14 -20.04
C SER A 7 36.05 -19.75 -20.65
N LEU A 8 35.88 -19.53 -21.93
CA LEU A 8 34.78 -20.05 -22.74
C LEU A 8 35.31 -20.51 -24.11
N GLU A 9 35.04 -21.76 -24.47
CA GLU A 9 35.30 -22.29 -25.80
C GLU A 9 34.02 -22.92 -26.36
N LEU A 10 33.63 -22.44 -27.55
CA LEU A 10 32.37 -22.81 -28.22
C LEU A 10 32.66 -23.27 -29.65
N GLU A 11 32.10 -24.39 -30.03
CA GLU A 11 32.19 -24.91 -31.38
C GLU A 11 30.85 -25.39 -31.92
N ASN A 12 30.57 -25.10 -33.16
CA ASN A 12 29.44 -25.60 -33.96
C ASN A 12 28.06 -25.39 -33.31
N ILE A 13 27.85 -24.25 -32.61
CA ILE A 13 26.56 -23.90 -32.00
C ILE A 13 25.92 -22.74 -32.71
N LYS A 14 24.66 -22.89 -33.15
CA LYS A 14 23.85 -21.88 -33.85
C LYS A 14 24.65 -21.26 -35.03
N ARG A 15 25.15 -20.03 -34.88
CA ARG A 15 25.98 -19.34 -35.88
C ARG A 15 27.46 -19.37 -35.55
N ILE A 16 27.85 -19.89 -34.40
CA ILE A 16 29.25 -19.99 -33.99
C ILE A 16 29.90 -21.19 -34.70
N LYS A 17 31.04 -20.94 -35.32
CA LYS A 17 31.94 -21.98 -35.84
C LYS A 17 32.98 -22.37 -34.79
N ALA A 18 33.76 -21.39 -34.34
CA ALA A 18 34.68 -21.55 -33.23
C ALA A 18 34.91 -20.18 -32.55
N VAL A 19 34.63 -20.08 -31.26
CA VAL A 19 34.88 -18.91 -30.44
C VAL A 19 35.58 -19.31 -29.17
N LYS A 20 36.71 -18.65 -28.89
CA LYS A 20 37.36 -18.68 -27.58
C LYS A 20 37.32 -17.27 -26.99
N LEU A 21 36.97 -17.18 -25.72
CA LEU A 21 36.84 -15.89 -25.00
C LEU A 21 37.34 -16.10 -23.56
N GLU A 22 38.15 -15.17 -23.09
CA GLU A 22 38.56 -15.05 -21.69
C GLU A 22 38.03 -13.73 -21.16
N PRO A 23 36.81 -13.74 -20.52
CA PRO A 23 36.19 -12.50 -20.08
C PRO A 23 36.95 -11.85 -18.92
N SER A 24 36.94 -10.52 -18.86
CA SER A 24 37.47 -9.77 -17.71
C SER A 24 36.86 -10.26 -16.41
N ALA A 25 37.66 -10.40 -15.36
CA ALA A 25 37.21 -10.92 -14.08
C ALA A 25 36.15 -9.99 -13.40
N ASN A 26 36.20 -8.69 -13.67
CA ASN A 26 35.22 -7.69 -13.24
C ASN A 26 34.93 -6.74 -14.40
N GLY A 27 33.80 -6.04 -14.31
CA GLY A 27 33.42 -5.08 -15.32
C GLY A 27 32.72 -5.70 -16.53
N LEU A 28 32.84 -5.07 -17.68
CA LEU A 28 32.06 -5.37 -18.85
C LEU A 28 32.94 -5.94 -19.98
N THR A 29 32.67 -7.18 -20.37
CA THR A 29 33.24 -7.80 -21.58
C THR A 29 32.23 -7.69 -22.72
N ILE A 30 32.57 -6.97 -23.80
CA ILE A 30 31.68 -6.68 -24.92
C ILE A 30 32.03 -7.53 -26.13
N ILE A 31 31.07 -8.34 -26.57
CA ILE A 31 31.14 -9.12 -27.81
C ILE A 31 30.55 -8.27 -28.92
N GLY A 32 31.43 -7.74 -29.78
CA GLY A 32 31.11 -6.91 -30.94
C GLY A 32 30.93 -7.71 -32.23
N GLY A 33 30.53 -7.01 -33.29
CA GLY A 33 30.37 -7.53 -34.65
C GLY A 33 29.08 -7.03 -35.29
N ASN A 34 28.98 -7.18 -36.60
CA ASN A 34 27.78 -6.84 -37.35
C ASN A 34 26.58 -7.75 -36.98
N ASN A 35 25.39 -7.35 -37.45
CA ASN A 35 24.22 -8.22 -37.27
C ASN A 35 24.44 -9.59 -37.91
N ASN A 36 23.87 -10.61 -37.29
CA ASN A 36 23.86 -11.98 -37.80
C ASN A 36 25.22 -12.72 -37.77
N GLN A 37 26.22 -12.21 -37.05
CA GLN A 37 27.57 -12.80 -36.94
C GLN A 37 27.71 -13.85 -35.82
N GLY A 38 26.73 -14.02 -34.98
CA GLY A 38 26.75 -15.03 -33.92
C GLY A 38 26.89 -14.49 -32.49
N LYS A 39 26.90 -13.16 -32.27
CA LYS A 39 27.06 -12.55 -30.95
C LYS A 39 26.10 -13.12 -29.87
N THR A 40 24.79 -13.03 -30.11
CA THR A 40 23.77 -13.59 -29.19
C THR A 40 23.90 -15.11 -29.04
N SER A 41 24.44 -15.80 -30.08
CA SER A 41 24.69 -17.25 -29.99
C SER A 41 25.71 -17.60 -28.93
N VAL A 42 26.66 -16.71 -28.60
CA VAL A 42 27.62 -16.89 -27.50
C VAL A 42 26.87 -16.86 -26.15
N LEU A 43 26.00 -15.87 -25.93
CA LEU A 43 25.20 -15.79 -24.69
C LEU A 43 24.28 -17.00 -24.53
N ASP A 44 23.58 -17.41 -25.60
CA ASP A 44 22.75 -18.61 -25.61
C ASP A 44 23.57 -19.89 -25.27
N ALA A 45 24.79 -19.95 -25.78
CA ALA A 45 25.69 -21.08 -25.49
C ALA A 45 26.11 -21.11 -24.02
N ILE A 46 26.46 -19.97 -23.42
CA ILE A 46 26.77 -19.85 -21.99
C ILE A 46 25.55 -20.25 -21.16
N ALA A 47 24.39 -19.69 -21.48
CA ALA A 47 23.15 -20.02 -20.79
C ALA A 47 22.80 -21.50 -20.85
N TRP A 48 22.97 -22.12 -22.02
CA TRP A 48 22.79 -23.58 -22.17
C TRP A 48 23.83 -24.37 -21.44
N ALA A 49 25.12 -24.03 -21.56
CA ALA A 49 26.21 -24.74 -20.88
C ALA A 49 25.98 -24.81 -19.37
N LEU A 50 25.64 -23.70 -18.77
CA LEU A 50 25.50 -23.52 -17.33
C LEU A 50 24.08 -23.80 -16.80
N GLY A 51 23.07 -23.30 -17.49
CA GLY A 51 21.67 -23.34 -17.05
C GLY A 51 20.90 -24.61 -17.41
N GLY A 52 21.49 -25.46 -18.26
CA GLY A 52 20.92 -26.76 -18.63
C GLY A 52 19.93 -26.74 -19.79
N ASP A 53 19.21 -27.83 -19.95
CA ASP A 53 18.39 -28.09 -21.14
C ASP A 53 17.22 -27.07 -21.33
N LYS A 54 16.78 -26.41 -20.26
CA LYS A 54 15.77 -25.35 -20.35
C LYS A 54 16.25 -24.13 -21.16
N TYR A 55 17.57 -23.94 -21.30
CA TYR A 55 18.20 -22.89 -22.11
C TYR A 55 18.74 -23.41 -23.45
N LYS A 56 18.55 -24.71 -23.76
CA LYS A 56 18.98 -25.29 -25.02
C LYS A 56 18.24 -24.64 -26.19
N PRO A 57 18.94 -24.03 -27.17
CA PRO A 57 18.30 -23.50 -28.37
C PRO A 57 17.62 -24.62 -29.16
N THR A 58 16.46 -24.34 -29.75
CA THR A 58 15.71 -25.30 -30.57
C THR A 58 16.54 -25.87 -31.72
N ALA A 59 17.35 -25.01 -32.39
CA ALA A 59 18.37 -25.42 -33.37
C ALA A 59 19.75 -25.16 -32.78
N ALA A 60 20.23 -26.04 -31.89
CA ALA A 60 21.49 -25.85 -31.21
C ALA A 60 22.69 -26.10 -32.13
N ALA A 61 22.65 -27.13 -32.96
CA ALA A 61 23.73 -27.40 -33.91
C ALA A 61 23.77 -26.37 -35.03
N ARG A 62 24.97 -26.00 -35.44
CA ARG A 62 25.17 -25.09 -36.60
C ARG A 62 24.78 -25.79 -37.89
N ASP A 63 24.05 -25.08 -38.75
CA ASP A 63 23.70 -25.58 -40.07
C ASP A 63 24.98 -25.88 -40.89
N GLY A 64 25.04 -27.04 -41.49
CA GLY A 64 26.17 -27.51 -42.29
C GLY A 64 27.41 -27.93 -41.46
N ALA A 65 27.30 -28.06 -40.14
CA ALA A 65 28.38 -28.61 -39.35
C ALA A 65 28.45 -30.15 -39.47
N TYR A 66 29.66 -30.66 -39.59
CA TYR A 66 29.90 -32.12 -39.62
C TYR A 66 30.04 -32.74 -38.22
N THR A 67 30.24 -31.91 -37.18
CA THR A 67 30.42 -32.33 -35.80
C THR A 67 29.34 -31.71 -34.92
N ASP A 68 28.99 -32.38 -33.85
CA ASP A 68 28.05 -31.91 -32.84
C ASP A 68 28.56 -30.66 -32.10
N PRO A 69 27.67 -29.85 -31.48
CA PRO A 69 28.08 -28.73 -30.66
C PRO A 69 28.97 -29.13 -29.49
N ILE A 70 30.01 -28.33 -29.24
CA ILE A 70 30.89 -28.45 -28.08
C ILE A 70 30.89 -27.12 -27.34
N LEU A 71 30.57 -27.19 -26.05
CA LEU A 71 30.59 -26.06 -25.13
C LEU A 71 31.53 -26.41 -23.97
N HIS A 72 32.52 -25.56 -23.75
CA HIS A 72 33.47 -25.70 -22.65
C HIS A 72 33.53 -24.37 -21.90
N VAL A 73 33.26 -24.40 -20.59
CA VAL A 73 33.24 -23.21 -19.73
C VAL A 73 34.06 -23.51 -18.49
N GLU A 74 35.01 -22.66 -18.19
CA GLU A 74 35.77 -22.68 -16.96
C GLU A 74 35.30 -21.56 -16.02
N LEU A 75 35.18 -21.87 -14.74
CA LEU A 75 34.69 -20.95 -13.71
C LEU A 75 35.80 -20.65 -12.69
N SER A 76 35.70 -19.45 -12.09
CA SER A 76 36.71 -18.94 -11.14
C SER A 76 36.91 -19.79 -9.87
N ASN A 77 35.95 -20.66 -9.54
CA ASN A 77 36.06 -21.63 -8.47
C ASN A 77 36.70 -22.94 -8.90
N GLY A 78 37.25 -23.01 -10.14
CA GLY A 78 37.93 -24.20 -10.70
C GLY A 78 37.01 -25.26 -11.27
N LEU A 79 35.69 -25.00 -11.33
CA LEU A 79 34.75 -25.88 -12.02
C LEU A 79 34.94 -25.81 -13.53
N ILE A 80 34.92 -26.94 -14.20
CA ILE A 80 34.92 -27.07 -15.65
C ILE A 80 33.62 -27.72 -16.08
N VAL A 81 32.89 -27.02 -16.99
CA VAL A 81 31.59 -27.46 -17.50
C VAL A 81 31.71 -27.73 -18.99
N GLU A 82 31.53 -28.99 -19.39
CA GLU A 82 31.50 -29.40 -20.79
C GLU A 82 30.11 -29.92 -21.17
N ARG A 83 29.59 -29.45 -22.32
CA ARG A 83 28.43 -30.06 -22.98
C ARG A 83 28.78 -30.46 -24.39
N LYS A 84 28.43 -31.69 -24.75
CA LYS A 84 28.75 -32.25 -26.08
C LYS A 84 27.55 -33.02 -26.66
N GLY A 85 27.42 -32.95 -27.96
CA GLY A 85 26.57 -33.81 -28.76
C GLY A 85 25.09 -33.46 -28.76
N LYS A 86 24.31 -34.14 -29.61
CA LYS A 86 22.87 -34.00 -29.79
C LYS A 86 22.07 -34.16 -28.51
N ASN A 87 22.53 -35.06 -27.61
CA ASN A 87 21.83 -35.38 -26.36
C ASN A 87 22.23 -34.46 -25.19
N SER A 88 23.00 -33.39 -25.46
CA SER A 88 23.40 -32.43 -24.42
C SER A 88 24.09 -33.09 -23.22
N SER A 89 24.98 -34.05 -23.47
CA SER A 89 25.69 -34.74 -22.40
C SER A 89 26.51 -33.77 -21.59
N LEU A 90 26.14 -33.62 -20.30
CA LEU A 90 26.79 -32.73 -19.34
C LEU A 90 27.91 -33.45 -18.61
N LYS A 91 29.09 -32.83 -18.57
CA LYS A 91 30.19 -33.24 -17.71
C LYS A 91 30.63 -32.02 -16.90
N VAL A 92 30.50 -32.09 -15.59
CA VAL A 92 31.01 -31.10 -14.66
C VAL A 92 32.13 -31.71 -13.88
N ILE A 93 33.27 -31.06 -13.85
CA ILE A 93 34.48 -31.51 -13.14
C ILE A 93 34.77 -30.47 -12.06
N ASP A 94 34.90 -30.93 -10.82
CA ASP A 94 35.31 -30.08 -9.72
C ASP A 94 36.84 -29.85 -9.71
N PRO A 95 37.38 -28.91 -8.90
CA PRO A 95 38.80 -28.64 -8.81
C PRO A 95 39.64 -29.88 -8.35
N HIS A 96 38.99 -30.90 -7.78
CA HIS A 96 39.62 -32.11 -7.31
C HIS A 96 39.53 -33.25 -8.35
N GLY A 97 38.91 -32.99 -9.52
CA GLY A 97 38.77 -33.97 -10.59
C GLY A 97 37.53 -34.88 -10.45
N ASN A 98 36.65 -34.63 -9.45
CA ASN A 98 35.44 -35.43 -9.26
C ASN A 98 34.34 -34.96 -10.23
N LYS A 99 33.50 -35.92 -10.65
CA LYS A 99 32.33 -35.61 -11.48
C LYS A 99 31.21 -35.03 -10.63
N ALA A 100 30.67 -33.87 -11.06
CA ALA A 100 29.49 -33.26 -10.49
C ALA A 100 28.37 -33.19 -11.55
N GLY A 101 27.19 -32.71 -11.14
CA GLY A 101 26.02 -32.60 -12.00
C GLY A 101 25.43 -31.19 -12.05
N GLN A 102 24.31 -31.06 -12.77
CA GLN A 102 23.58 -29.82 -12.89
C GLN A 102 23.16 -29.21 -11.55
N GLN A 103 22.92 -30.03 -10.52
CA GLN A 103 22.56 -29.55 -9.19
C GLN A 103 23.63 -28.65 -8.57
N LEU A 104 24.93 -28.99 -8.77
CA LEU A 104 26.03 -28.14 -8.30
C LEU A 104 26.03 -26.79 -9.01
N LEU A 105 25.76 -26.75 -10.30
CA LEU A 105 25.63 -25.47 -11.04
C LEU A 105 24.44 -24.65 -10.54
N ASN A 106 23.31 -25.29 -10.32
CA ASN A 106 22.09 -24.63 -9.84
C ASN A 106 22.22 -24.03 -8.42
N SER A 107 23.18 -24.50 -7.61
CA SER A 107 23.37 -23.98 -6.25
C SER A 107 23.90 -22.54 -6.21
N PHE A 108 24.64 -22.11 -7.24
CA PHE A 108 25.21 -20.75 -7.32
C PHE A 108 24.76 -19.96 -8.56
N LEU A 109 24.00 -20.58 -9.48
CA LEU A 109 23.50 -19.88 -10.69
C LEU A 109 22.12 -19.29 -10.45
N SER A 110 21.95 -18.02 -10.80
CA SER A 110 20.64 -17.38 -10.88
C SER A 110 20.06 -17.57 -12.27
N ALA A 111 18.79 -17.97 -12.36
CA ALA A 111 18.08 -18.03 -13.64
C ALA A 111 18.01 -16.66 -14.32
N LEU A 112 17.95 -15.57 -13.54
CA LEU A 112 17.95 -14.20 -14.05
C LEU A 112 19.33 -13.74 -14.52
N ALA A 113 20.43 -14.26 -13.94
CA ALA A 113 21.80 -13.98 -14.42
C ALA A 113 22.02 -14.51 -15.83
N LEU A 114 21.40 -15.64 -16.18
CA LEU A 114 21.47 -16.27 -17.49
C LEU A 114 20.50 -15.69 -18.51
N ASP A 115 19.44 -15.02 -18.07
CA ASP A 115 18.40 -14.44 -18.94
C ASP A 115 17.85 -13.15 -18.29
N LEU A 116 18.73 -12.15 -18.17
CA LEU A 116 18.34 -10.83 -17.65
C LEU A 116 17.24 -10.16 -18.48
N PRO A 117 17.22 -10.29 -19.83
CA PRO A 117 16.12 -9.77 -20.63
C PRO A 117 14.73 -10.21 -20.17
N LYS A 118 14.58 -11.43 -19.66
CA LYS A 118 13.30 -11.92 -19.12
C LYS A 118 12.81 -11.06 -17.96
N PHE A 119 13.69 -10.65 -17.06
CA PHE A 119 13.34 -9.71 -16.00
C PHE A 119 13.05 -8.31 -16.55
N MET A 120 13.87 -7.82 -17.48
CA MET A 120 13.70 -6.50 -18.10
C MET A 120 12.32 -6.32 -18.74
N TYR A 121 11.79 -7.35 -19.38
CA TYR A 121 10.49 -7.35 -20.07
C TYR A 121 9.34 -7.91 -19.22
N ALA A 122 9.57 -8.34 -17.98
CA ALA A 122 8.52 -8.75 -17.06
C ALA A 122 7.59 -7.58 -16.73
N SER A 123 6.37 -7.86 -16.30
CA SER A 123 5.44 -6.83 -15.83
C SER A 123 5.94 -6.16 -14.55
N ASP A 124 5.50 -4.93 -14.28
CA ASP A 124 5.91 -4.18 -13.09
C ASP A 124 5.58 -4.92 -11.79
N LYS A 125 4.42 -5.60 -11.77
CA LYS A 125 4.03 -6.45 -10.64
C LYS A 125 4.97 -7.62 -10.42
N GLU A 126 5.42 -8.28 -11.50
CA GLU A 126 6.37 -9.39 -11.39
C GLU A 126 7.74 -8.91 -10.92
N LYS A 127 8.22 -7.77 -11.44
CA LYS A 127 9.47 -7.15 -10.99
C LYS A 127 9.43 -6.79 -9.50
N ALA A 128 8.34 -6.15 -9.08
CA ALA A 128 8.11 -5.81 -7.67
C ALA A 128 8.03 -7.07 -6.78
N ALA A 129 7.30 -8.09 -7.20
CA ALA A 129 7.18 -9.35 -6.48
C ALA A 129 8.55 -10.05 -6.30
N ILE A 130 9.38 -10.08 -7.33
CA ILE A 130 10.74 -10.62 -7.24
C ILE A 130 11.58 -9.84 -6.22
N LEU A 131 11.54 -8.51 -6.25
CA LEU A 131 12.26 -7.69 -5.28
C LEU A 131 11.77 -7.95 -3.85
N LEU A 132 10.46 -7.94 -3.61
CA LEU A 132 9.86 -8.18 -2.29
C LEU A 132 10.18 -9.59 -1.75
N GLN A 133 10.23 -10.58 -2.63
CA GLN A 133 10.65 -11.95 -2.27
C GLN A 133 12.11 -11.99 -1.82
N ILE A 134 12.99 -11.24 -2.50
CA ILE A 134 14.43 -11.20 -2.19
C ILE A 134 14.69 -10.57 -0.82
N ILE A 135 14.01 -9.47 -0.52
CA ILE A 135 14.17 -8.76 0.76
C ILE A 135 13.37 -9.42 1.90
N GLY A 136 12.56 -10.44 1.59
CA GLY A 136 11.85 -11.26 2.59
C GLY A 136 10.67 -10.59 3.28
N ILE A 137 10.19 -9.44 2.79
CA ILE A 137 9.06 -8.69 3.39
C ILE A 137 7.77 -8.80 2.58
N GLY A 138 7.75 -9.58 1.49
CA GLY A 138 6.62 -9.67 0.56
C GLY A 138 5.31 -10.03 1.26
N ASP A 139 5.33 -11.04 2.14
CA ASP A 139 4.14 -11.51 2.85
C ASP A 139 3.63 -10.45 3.85
N GLN A 140 4.53 -9.77 4.57
CA GLN A 140 4.16 -8.71 5.52
C GLN A 140 3.55 -7.51 4.79
N LEU A 141 4.17 -7.09 3.68
CA LEU A 141 3.66 -5.99 2.87
C LEU A 141 2.29 -6.33 2.28
N ALA A 142 2.10 -7.55 1.79
CA ALA A 142 0.81 -8.02 1.27
C ALA A 142 -0.29 -8.03 2.34
N GLN A 143 0.04 -8.40 3.59
CA GLN A 143 -0.89 -8.34 4.73
C GLN A 143 -1.29 -6.89 5.05
N LEU A 144 -0.32 -5.97 5.11
CA LEU A 144 -0.58 -4.54 5.35
C LEU A 144 -1.42 -3.92 4.22
N GLU A 145 -1.18 -4.27 2.96
CA GLU A 145 -1.98 -3.81 1.81
C GLU A 145 -3.42 -4.34 1.85
N ALA A 146 -3.59 -5.61 2.21
CA ALA A 146 -4.92 -6.20 2.36
C ALA A 146 -5.70 -5.52 3.50
N GLU A 147 -5.05 -5.26 4.63
CA GLU A 147 -5.65 -4.58 5.77
C GLU A 147 -5.96 -3.10 5.46
N GLU A 148 -5.07 -2.38 4.79
CA GLU A 148 -5.35 -1.02 4.31
C GLU A 148 -6.56 -0.99 3.40
N SER A 149 -6.65 -1.92 2.45
CA SER A 149 -7.79 -2.02 1.53
C SER A 149 -9.09 -2.32 2.27
N ARG A 150 -9.05 -3.19 3.28
CA ARG A 150 -10.19 -3.52 4.14
C ARG A 150 -10.68 -2.27 4.90
N LEU A 151 -9.77 -1.57 5.56
CA LEU A 151 -10.10 -0.35 6.31
C LEU A 151 -10.57 0.78 5.40
N TYR A 152 -9.97 0.93 4.22
CA TYR A 152 -10.42 1.91 3.23
C TYR A 152 -11.87 1.67 2.78
N ASN A 153 -12.23 0.41 2.50
CA ASN A 153 -13.58 0.05 2.13
C ASN A 153 -14.57 0.29 3.28
N GLN A 154 -14.18 -0.06 4.50
CA GLN A 154 -14.97 0.19 5.71
C GLN A 154 -15.17 1.68 5.95
N ARG A 155 -14.12 2.48 5.87
CA ARG A 155 -14.19 3.95 5.98
C ARG A 155 -15.10 4.55 4.93
N THR A 156 -15.03 4.08 3.69
CA THR A 156 -15.89 4.57 2.60
C THR A 156 -17.37 4.29 2.88
N ALA A 157 -17.69 3.09 3.40
CA ALA A 157 -19.05 2.74 3.79
C ALA A 157 -19.56 3.60 4.95
N ILE A 158 -18.75 3.75 6.01
CA ILE A 158 -19.09 4.58 7.18
C ILE A 158 -19.20 6.05 6.80
N GLY A 159 -18.33 6.57 5.93
CA GLY A 159 -18.41 7.95 5.44
C GLY A 159 -19.74 8.26 4.75
N ARG A 160 -20.23 7.36 3.90
CA ARG A 160 -21.55 7.51 3.27
C ARG A 160 -22.67 7.52 4.28
N ILE A 161 -22.60 6.67 5.30
CA ILE A 161 -23.59 6.64 6.39
C ILE A 161 -23.52 7.93 7.21
N ALA A 162 -22.33 8.38 7.57
CA ALA A 162 -22.11 9.62 8.31
C ALA A 162 -22.70 10.83 7.56
N ASP A 163 -22.42 10.96 6.26
CA ASP A 163 -22.94 12.03 5.43
C ASP A 163 -24.49 11.99 5.32
N GLN A 164 -25.05 10.78 5.17
CA GLN A 164 -26.50 10.59 5.14
C GLN A 164 -27.14 10.94 6.48
N LYS A 165 -26.56 10.52 7.60
CA LYS A 165 -27.03 10.83 8.94
C LYS A 165 -26.90 12.32 9.24
N GLN A 166 -25.80 12.94 8.88
CA GLN A 166 -25.59 14.38 9.03
C GLN A 166 -26.63 15.18 8.24
N LYS A 167 -26.88 14.77 6.99
CA LYS A 167 -27.90 15.41 6.16
C LYS A 167 -29.29 15.25 6.77
N TYR A 168 -29.64 14.05 7.20
CA TYR A 168 -30.91 13.78 7.87
C TYR A 168 -31.08 14.62 9.14
N ALA A 169 -30.06 14.69 10.00
CA ALA A 169 -30.08 15.51 11.21
C ALA A 169 -30.28 17.01 10.89
N SER A 170 -29.63 17.50 9.81
CA SER A 170 -29.76 18.90 9.38
C SER A 170 -31.16 19.26 8.80
N GLU A 171 -31.85 18.28 8.23
CA GLU A 171 -33.19 18.43 7.67
C GLU A 171 -34.30 18.38 8.74
N LEU A 172 -34.01 17.82 9.92
CA LEU A 172 -34.97 17.77 11.02
C LEU A 172 -35.22 19.17 11.62
N GLN A 173 -36.47 19.47 11.87
CA GLN A 173 -36.88 20.73 12.50
C GLN A 173 -36.51 20.74 13.98
N CYS A 174 -36.02 21.87 14.46
CA CYS A 174 -35.81 22.17 15.87
C CYS A 174 -36.70 23.28 16.30
N TRP A 175 -37.41 23.13 17.40
CA TRP A 175 -38.32 24.10 17.93
C TRP A 175 -37.71 24.76 19.17
N GLU A 176 -37.62 26.09 19.14
CA GLU A 176 -37.16 26.86 20.29
C GLU A 176 -38.26 26.99 21.34
N ASN A 177 -37.88 27.17 22.59
CA ASN A 177 -38.79 27.38 23.73
C ASN A 177 -39.83 26.27 23.96
N VAL A 178 -39.48 25.04 23.68
CA VAL A 178 -40.32 23.87 23.94
C VAL A 178 -39.74 23.11 25.14
N PRO A 179 -40.56 22.60 26.09
CA PRO A 179 -40.09 21.79 27.19
C PRO A 179 -39.30 20.57 26.71
N SER A 180 -38.28 20.17 27.48
CA SER A 180 -37.44 18.99 27.15
C SER A 180 -38.17 17.67 27.37
N THR A 181 -39.27 17.67 28.11
CA THR A 181 -40.04 16.44 28.42
C THR A 181 -41.49 16.61 27.95
N PRO A 182 -42.12 15.50 27.50
CA PRO A 182 -43.53 15.56 27.07
C PRO A 182 -44.44 16.06 28.21
N VAL A 183 -45.34 16.98 27.86
CA VAL A 183 -46.30 17.53 28.82
C VAL A 183 -47.47 16.57 28.97
N SER A 184 -47.82 16.27 30.20
CA SER A 184 -48.95 15.37 30.53
C SER A 184 -50.26 16.13 30.63
N ALA A 185 -51.23 15.79 29.77
CA ALA A 185 -52.58 16.34 29.82
C ALA A 185 -53.27 16.06 31.18
N SER A 186 -53.03 14.89 31.74
CA SER A 186 -53.60 14.50 33.04
C SER A 186 -53.10 15.37 34.20
N GLU A 187 -51.82 15.75 34.19
CA GLU A 187 -51.26 16.65 35.20
C GLU A 187 -51.80 18.05 35.11
N LEU A 188 -51.98 18.59 33.86
CA LEU A 188 -52.59 19.90 33.64
C LEU A 188 -54.07 19.91 34.06
N LEU A 189 -54.80 18.85 33.70
CA LEU A 189 -56.19 18.68 34.14
C LEU A 189 -56.32 18.57 35.67
N ALA A 190 -55.43 17.84 36.33
CA ALA A 190 -55.43 17.77 37.79
C ALA A 190 -55.14 19.11 38.43
N LYS A 191 -54.20 19.91 37.89
CA LYS A 191 -53.96 21.30 38.35
C LYS A 191 -55.16 22.20 38.13
N GLN A 192 -55.79 22.11 36.96
CA GLN A 192 -57.01 22.88 36.63
C GLN A 192 -58.13 22.54 37.61
N GLN A 193 -58.41 21.27 37.87
CA GLN A 193 -59.41 20.81 38.83
C GLN A 193 -59.15 21.31 40.25
N ALA A 194 -57.89 21.30 40.70
CA ALA A 194 -57.48 21.80 42.00
C ALA A 194 -57.74 23.32 42.12
N ILE A 195 -57.46 24.11 41.06
CA ILE A 195 -57.73 25.55 41.01
C ILE A 195 -59.23 25.79 41.00
N LEU A 196 -59.99 25.08 40.16
CA LEU A 196 -61.46 25.20 40.12
C LEU A 196 -62.12 24.88 41.44
N ALA A 197 -61.63 23.83 42.14
CA ALA A 197 -62.13 23.49 43.49
C ALA A 197 -61.86 24.62 44.50
N ARG A 198 -60.64 25.22 44.45
CA ARG A 198 -60.27 26.36 45.30
C ARG A 198 -61.12 27.58 44.99
N ASN A 199 -61.32 27.85 43.72
CA ASN A 199 -62.18 28.98 43.28
C ASN A 199 -63.63 28.76 43.69
N GLY A 200 -64.14 27.51 43.63
CA GLY A 200 -65.47 27.14 44.17
C GLY A 200 -65.60 27.36 45.70
N GLU A 201 -64.55 27.04 46.43
CA GLU A 201 -64.52 27.34 47.87
C GLU A 201 -64.49 28.86 48.12
N ASN A 202 -63.70 29.58 47.38
CA ASN A 202 -63.62 31.04 47.45
C ASN A 202 -64.98 31.68 47.15
N GLN A 203 -65.66 31.17 46.12
CA GLN A 203 -67.00 31.66 45.77
C GLN A 203 -68.01 31.40 46.93
N ARG A 204 -68.01 30.22 47.53
CA ARG A 204 -68.82 29.89 48.73
C ARG A 204 -68.54 30.86 49.87
N LYS A 205 -67.25 31.17 50.13
CA LYS A 205 -66.82 32.12 51.14
C LYS A 205 -67.38 33.56 50.84
N ARG A 206 -67.34 33.96 49.56
CA ARG A 206 -67.95 35.26 49.16
C ARG A 206 -69.45 35.25 49.34
N GLU A 207 -70.16 34.21 48.94
CA GLU A 207 -71.63 34.08 49.12
C GLU A 207 -71.98 34.07 50.64
N ASN A 208 -71.21 33.31 51.46
CA ASN A 208 -71.39 33.36 52.88
C ASN A 208 -71.13 34.76 53.46
N ALA A 209 -70.12 35.51 52.97
CA ALA A 209 -69.88 36.90 53.40
C ALA A 209 -71.02 37.80 53.06
N VAL A 210 -71.60 37.65 51.84
CA VAL A 210 -72.81 38.42 51.46
C VAL A 210 -74.02 38.07 52.33
N GLN A 211 -74.24 36.78 52.60
CA GLN A 211 -75.26 36.26 53.45
C GLN A 211 -75.15 36.84 54.89
N TYR A 212 -73.94 36.74 55.47
CA TYR A 212 -73.68 37.28 56.80
C TYR A 212 -73.77 38.79 56.84
N ALA A 213 -73.42 39.54 55.79
CA ALA A 213 -73.68 40.99 55.68
C ALA A 213 -75.18 41.32 55.67
N GLN A 214 -76.02 40.51 54.98
CA GLN A 214 -77.42 40.59 54.98
C GLN A 214 -78.03 40.27 56.32
N GLU A 215 -77.53 39.19 56.97
CA GLU A 215 -77.90 38.83 58.32
C GLU A 215 -77.53 39.89 59.39
N LEU A 216 -76.35 40.54 59.20
CA LEU A 216 -75.92 41.67 60.03
C LEU A 216 -76.86 42.84 59.88
N THR A 217 -77.28 43.17 58.62
CA THR A 217 -78.23 44.25 58.34
C THR A 217 -79.59 43.94 58.99
N ALA A 218 -80.05 42.69 58.88
CA ALA A 218 -81.28 42.25 59.53
C ALA A 218 -81.12 42.19 61.05
N ALA A 219 -80.00 41.84 61.61
CA ALA A 219 -79.69 41.83 63.05
C ALA A 219 -79.58 43.26 63.59
N GLN A 220 -79.05 44.26 62.80
CA GLN A 220 -79.06 45.66 63.21
C GLN A 220 -80.48 46.24 63.32
N ALA A 221 -81.40 45.76 62.46
CA ALA A 221 -82.80 46.10 62.55
C ALA A 221 -83.49 45.46 63.84
N ALA A 222 -82.92 44.36 64.36
CA ALA A 222 -83.34 43.72 65.59
C ALA A 222 -82.48 44.12 66.82
N TYR A 223 -81.70 45.16 66.76
CA TYR A 223 -80.64 45.58 67.72
C TYR A 223 -81.17 45.92 69.11
N ASP A 224 -82.35 46.46 69.30
CA ASP A 224 -82.89 46.86 70.63
C ASP A 224 -83.27 45.67 71.48
N ALA A 225 -83.35 44.43 70.95
CA ALA A 225 -83.65 43.23 71.68
C ALA A 225 -82.48 42.26 71.91
N ALA A 226 -81.25 42.53 71.26
CA ALA A 226 -80.18 41.47 71.22
C ALA A 226 -78.77 42.07 71.17
N LYS A 227 -78.42 43.04 72.05
CA LYS A 227 -77.08 43.64 72.12
C LYS A 227 -75.96 42.55 72.30
N LYS A 228 -76.24 41.44 72.93
CA LYS A 228 -75.36 40.30 73.07
C LYS A 228 -75.20 39.47 71.78
N ARG A 229 -76.20 39.51 70.87
CA ARG A 229 -76.09 38.79 69.61
C ARG A 229 -75.33 39.65 68.57
N LEU A 230 -75.43 41.00 68.72
CA LEU A 230 -74.72 41.91 67.83
C LEU A 230 -73.18 41.77 67.92
N GLU A 231 -72.63 41.74 69.16
CA GLU A 231 -71.17 41.61 69.37
C GLU A 231 -70.64 40.34 68.77
N GLN A 232 -71.39 39.25 68.81
CA GLN A 232 -70.98 37.95 68.25
C GLN A 232 -71.12 37.93 66.71
N ALA A 233 -72.19 38.59 66.20
CA ALA A 233 -72.36 38.72 64.72
C ALA A 233 -71.35 39.71 64.10
N GLU A 234 -71.00 40.77 64.81
CA GLU A 234 -69.93 41.74 64.35
C GLU A 234 -68.55 41.04 64.32
N GLN A 235 -68.26 40.19 65.32
CA GLN A 235 -67.05 39.44 65.36
C GLN A 235 -66.99 38.41 64.19
N ASN A 236 -68.09 37.69 63.96
CA ASN A 236 -68.17 36.72 62.82
C ASN A 236 -68.16 37.42 61.45
N ALA A 237 -68.85 38.58 61.32
CA ALA A 237 -68.87 39.42 60.11
C ALA A 237 -67.43 39.96 59.80
N LYS A 238 -66.71 40.41 60.82
CA LYS A 238 -65.38 40.93 60.69
C LYS A 238 -64.37 39.83 60.25
N ILE A 239 -64.48 38.64 60.81
CA ILE A 239 -63.69 37.50 60.42
C ILE A 239 -64.04 37.06 59.02
N ALA A 240 -65.32 37.00 58.64
CA ALA A 240 -65.76 36.64 57.30
C ALA A 240 -65.35 37.70 56.25
N GLN A 241 -65.42 38.96 56.63
CA GLN A 241 -65.03 40.10 55.72
C GLN A 241 -63.52 40.11 55.51
N MET A 242 -62.73 39.87 56.56
CA MET A 242 -61.28 39.74 56.44
C MET A 242 -60.89 38.52 55.56
N SER A 243 -61.57 37.40 55.77
CA SER A 243 -61.35 36.19 54.97
C SER A 243 -61.78 36.35 53.51
N ALA A 244 -62.77 37.22 53.21
CA ALA A 244 -63.17 37.47 51.84
C ALA A 244 -62.29 38.53 51.10
N GLN A 245 -61.60 39.39 51.83
CA GLN A 245 -60.70 40.37 51.27
C GLN A 245 -59.39 39.79 50.82
N ASP A 246 -58.88 38.73 51.47
CA ASP A 246 -57.62 38.10 51.12
C ASP A 246 -57.78 36.96 50.14
N LEU A 247 -58.96 36.69 49.59
CA LEU A 247 -59.21 35.63 48.63
C LEU A 247 -58.71 36.03 47.24
N GLN A 248 -57.69 35.35 46.75
CA GLN A 248 -57.21 35.48 45.36
C GLN A 248 -57.63 34.25 44.56
N ASP A 249 -58.30 34.47 43.45
CA ASP A 249 -58.60 33.42 42.48
C ASP A 249 -57.45 33.30 41.50
N GLU A 250 -56.97 32.09 41.25
CA GLU A 250 -55.97 31.80 40.26
C GLU A 250 -56.64 31.60 38.89
N SER A 251 -56.07 32.17 37.87
CA SER A 251 -56.54 31.99 36.48
C SER A 251 -56.15 30.63 35.94
N THR A 252 -57.10 29.96 35.29
CA THR A 252 -56.86 28.68 34.57
C THR A 252 -56.65 28.90 33.08
N ALA A 253 -56.73 30.14 32.58
CA ALA A 253 -56.71 30.44 31.15
C ALA A 253 -55.42 29.97 30.44
N GLU A 254 -54.26 30.07 31.11
CA GLU A 254 -52.99 29.58 30.53
C GLU A 254 -52.93 28.05 30.52
N LEU A 255 -53.48 27.36 31.51
CA LEU A 255 -53.56 25.91 31.53
C LEU A 255 -54.55 25.38 30.50
N GLU A 256 -55.68 26.04 30.28
CA GLU A 256 -56.65 25.66 29.27
C GLU A 256 -56.07 25.83 27.86
N LYS A 257 -55.30 26.90 27.60
CA LYS A 257 -54.55 27.10 26.37
C LYS A 257 -53.47 26.01 26.20
N SER A 258 -52.73 25.70 27.24
CA SER A 258 -51.71 24.68 27.22
C SER A 258 -52.27 23.26 26.98
N ILE A 259 -53.48 22.96 27.52
CA ILE A 259 -54.19 21.70 27.29
C ILE A 259 -54.64 21.58 25.82
N ALA A 260 -55.16 22.67 25.23
CA ALA A 260 -55.61 22.73 23.85
C ALA A 260 -54.42 22.55 22.87
N GLU A 261 -53.23 23.02 23.25
CA GLU A 261 -52.02 22.95 22.42
C GLU A 261 -51.11 21.75 22.74
N ILE A 262 -51.50 20.87 23.69
CA ILE A 262 -50.64 19.79 24.24
C ILE A 262 -50.12 18.84 23.15
N ASP A 263 -50.92 18.48 22.18
CA ASP A 263 -50.53 17.60 21.08
C ASP A 263 -49.48 18.27 20.16
N ALA A 264 -49.66 19.57 19.91
CA ALA A 264 -48.72 20.35 19.13
C ALA A 264 -47.37 20.54 19.86
N ILE A 265 -47.43 20.75 21.19
CA ILE A 265 -46.21 20.86 22.05
C ILE A 265 -45.49 19.53 22.09
N ASN A 266 -46.19 18.44 22.31
CA ASN A 266 -45.59 17.09 22.36
C ASN A 266 -45.06 16.67 21.01
N MET A 267 -45.64 17.09 19.89
CA MET A 267 -45.05 16.86 18.56
C MET A 267 -43.71 17.59 18.41
N LYS A 268 -43.63 18.87 18.79
CA LYS A 268 -42.37 19.63 18.75
C LYS A 268 -41.29 19.06 19.67
N ILE A 269 -41.66 18.58 20.85
CA ILE A 269 -40.72 17.89 21.75
C ILE A 269 -40.16 16.65 21.08
N ARG A 270 -41.02 15.85 20.43
CA ARG A 270 -40.61 14.63 19.72
C ARG A 270 -39.67 14.96 18.55
N ASP A 271 -39.96 16.01 17.81
CA ASP A 271 -39.10 16.47 16.71
C ASP A 271 -37.73 16.89 17.22
N ASN A 272 -37.65 17.61 18.35
CA ASN A 272 -36.40 18.00 18.98
C ASN A 272 -35.59 16.78 19.47
N LEU A 273 -36.23 15.82 20.14
CA LEU A 273 -35.59 14.59 20.57
C LEU A 273 -35.09 13.75 19.38
N ASN A 274 -35.85 13.64 18.31
CA ASN A 274 -35.46 12.95 17.10
C ASN A 274 -34.24 13.63 16.46
N LYS A 275 -34.19 14.96 16.45
CA LYS A 275 -33.05 15.70 15.94
C LYS A 275 -31.80 15.49 16.77
N GLU A 276 -31.90 15.61 18.10
CA GLU A 276 -30.78 15.35 19.02
C GLU A 276 -30.22 13.95 18.83
N HIS A 277 -31.09 12.95 18.74
CA HIS A 277 -30.68 11.55 18.50
C HIS A 277 -29.99 11.40 17.12
N ALA A 278 -30.53 12.05 16.08
CA ALA A 278 -29.94 12.00 14.74
C ALA A 278 -28.57 12.71 14.68
N GLU A 279 -28.39 13.81 15.40
CA GLU A 279 -27.12 14.52 15.54
C GLU A 279 -26.07 13.67 16.28
N GLU A 280 -26.47 12.98 17.34
CA GLU A 280 -25.59 12.09 18.10
C GLU A 280 -25.17 10.87 17.27
N GLU A 281 -26.09 10.25 16.53
CA GLU A 281 -25.76 9.18 15.58
C GLU A 281 -24.78 9.68 14.50
N ALA A 282 -25.05 10.85 13.90
CA ALA A 282 -24.17 11.42 12.89
C ALA A 282 -22.75 11.69 13.44
N LYS A 283 -22.66 12.20 14.66
CA LYS A 283 -21.40 12.41 15.37
C LYS A 283 -20.64 11.12 15.61
N THR A 284 -21.32 10.06 16.02
CA THR A 284 -20.71 8.74 16.23
C THR A 284 -20.12 8.19 14.93
N TYR A 285 -20.87 8.19 13.83
CA TYR A 285 -20.35 7.74 12.54
C TYR A 285 -19.19 8.61 12.03
N ARG A 286 -19.19 9.91 12.35
CA ARG A 286 -18.08 10.79 12.01
C ARG A 286 -16.80 10.44 12.78
N GLN A 287 -16.93 10.15 14.07
CA GLN A 287 -15.82 9.69 14.90
C GLN A 287 -15.24 8.36 14.39
N ASP A 288 -16.12 7.41 14.03
CA ASP A 288 -15.69 6.13 13.44
C ASP A 288 -14.92 6.34 12.12
N TYR A 289 -15.40 7.26 11.28
CA TYR A 289 -14.71 7.62 10.03
C TYR A 289 -13.31 8.21 10.29
N GLU A 290 -13.19 9.10 11.27
CA GLU A 290 -11.92 9.71 11.66
C GLU A 290 -10.95 8.68 12.25
N ALA A 291 -11.43 7.80 13.13
CA ALA A 291 -10.64 6.72 13.69
C ALA A 291 -10.11 5.75 12.60
N LEU A 292 -10.92 5.41 11.61
CA LEU A 292 -10.48 4.60 10.47
C LEU A 292 -9.46 5.33 9.60
N THR A 293 -9.59 6.66 9.47
CA THR A 293 -8.62 7.47 8.74
C THR A 293 -7.25 7.47 9.41
N GLU A 294 -7.22 7.56 10.75
CA GLU A 294 -6.00 7.47 11.53
C GLU A 294 -5.35 6.08 11.41
N GLN A 295 -6.15 5.01 11.49
CA GLN A 295 -5.66 3.64 11.32
C GLN A 295 -5.05 3.43 9.92
N ILE A 296 -5.68 3.92 8.86
CA ILE A 296 -5.13 3.86 7.49
C ILE A 296 -3.81 4.63 7.41
N SER A 297 -3.72 5.80 8.04
CA SER A 297 -2.48 6.59 8.06
C SER A 297 -1.36 5.88 8.79
N ALA A 298 -1.65 5.23 9.92
CA ALA A 298 -0.70 4.43 10.68
C ALA A 298 -0.19 3.23 9.86
N LEU A 299 -1.08 2.49 9.16
CA LEU A 299 -0.69 1.39 8.28
C LEU A 299 0.19 1.85 7.11
N ARG A 300 -0.08 3.02 6.54
CA ARG A 300 0.76 3.60 5.49
C ARG A 300 2.15 3.94 6.00
N GLN A 301 2.24 4.48 7.20
CA GLN A 301 3.52 4.74 7.84
C GLN A 301 4.27 3.43 8.12
N GLU A 302 3.60 2.42 8.65
CA GLU A 302 4.20 1.11 8.89
C GLU A 302 4.71 0.44 7.60
N LYS A 303 3.96 0.55 6.49
CA LYS A 303 4.43 0.11 5.16
C LYS A 303 5.69 0.84 4.73
N GLN A 304 5.73 2.15 4.92
CA GLN A 304 6.89 2.97 4.58
C GLN A 304 8.11 2.60 5.43
N ASP A 305 7.93 2.44 6.72
CA ASP A 305 8.99 2.07 7.66
C ASP A 305 9.52 0.66 7.33
N LEU A 306 8.64 -0.29 7.01
CA LEU A 306 9.01 -1.64 6.58
C LEU A 306 9.89 -1.62 5.31
N LEU A 307 9.52 -0.81 4.31
CA LEU A 307 10.29 -0.66 3.08
C LEU A 307 11.62 0.07 3.31
N GLN A 308 11.66 1.08 4.18
CA GLN A 308 12.88 1.82 4.50
C GLN A 308 13.88 1.00 5.33
N SER A 309 13.38 0.12 6.20
CA SER A 309 14.22 -0.77 7.02
C SER A 309 14.71 -2.00 6.25
N ALA A 310 14.17 -2.27 5.06
CA ALA A 310 14.55 -3.41 4.26
C ALA A 310 15.95 -3.26 3.66
N ASP A 311 16.71 -4.34 3.66
CA ASP A 311 18.03 -4.41 3.01
C ASP A 311 17.86 -4.49 1.48
N LEU A 312 17.61 -3.35 0.88
CA LEU A 312 17.41 -3.20 -0.56
C LEU A 312 18.72 -3.41 -1.33
N PRO A 313 18.67 -4.03 -2.53
CA PRO A 313 19.87 -4.35 -3.32
C PRO A 313 20.57 -3.11 -3.92
N LEU A 314 19.92 -1.97 -3.92
CA LEU A 314 20.45 -0.72 -4.47
C LEU A 314 19.83 0.47 -3.71
N GLU A 315 20.64 1.46 -3.36
CA GLU A 315 20.16 2.69 -2.75
C GLU A 315 19.20 3.45 -3.67
N GLY A 316 18.09 3.93 -3.13
CA GLY A 316 17.02 4.59 -3.90
C GLY A 316 16.05 3.67 -4.62
N LEU A 317 16.23 2.34 -4.53
CA LEU A 317 15.27 1.37 -5.03
C LEU A 317 14.15 1.17 -4.00
N THR A 318 12.90 1.10 -4.46
CA THR A 318 11.73 0.86 -3.60
C THR A 318 10.59 0.20 -4.40
N VAL A 319 9.53 -0.18 -3.69
CA VAL A 319 8.27 -0.64 -4.29
C VAL A 319 7.15 0.29 -3.83
N GLU A 320 6.45 0.90 -4.77
CA GLU A 320 5.31 1.75 -4.48
C GLU A 320 4.13 1.39 -5.40
N ASN A 321 2.93 1.24 -4.82
CA ASN A 321 1.72 0.83 -5.54
C ASN A 321 1.88 -0.49 -6.34
N GLY A 322 2.69 -1.42 -5.84
CA GLY A 322 2.96 -2.70 -6.51
C GLY A 322 3.86 -2.59 -7.75
N ALA A 323 4.52 -1.47 -7.94
CA ALA A 323 5.49 -1.24 -9.01
C ALA A 323 6.87 -0.89 -8.43
N LEU A 324 7.92 -1.34 -9.12
CA LEU A 324 9.31 -1.05 -8.77
C LEU A 324 9.64 0.39 -9.16
N GLN A 325 10.24 1.14 -8.23
CA GLN A 325 10.70 2.50 -8.45
C GLN A 325 12.19 2.64 -8.08
N TYR A 326 12.89 3.49 -8.83
CA TYR A 326 14.27 3.85 -8.57
C TYR A 326 14.44 5.36 -8.61
N HIS A 327 14.89 5.96 -7.51
CA HIS A 327 14.96 7.42 -7.32
C HIS A 327 13.63 8.13 -7.68
N GLY A 328 12.48 7.52 -7.31
CA GLY A 328 11.15 8.05 -7.59
C GLY A 328 10.66 7.88 -9.04
N LYS A 329 11.44 7.24 -9.92
CA LYS A 329 11.04 6.93 -11.30
C LYS A 329 10.48 5.52 -11.38
N GLN A 330 9.37 5.33 -12.09
CA GLN A 330 8.86 4.02 -12.47
C GLN A 330 9.73 3.39 -13.55
N TRP A 331 9.63 2.08 -13.71
CA TRP A 331 10.48 1.29 -14.60
C TRP A 331 10.57 1.83 -16.05
N ASP A 332 9.43 2.17 -16.62
CA ASP A 332 9.30 2.69 -17.99
C ASP A 332 9.85 4.12 -18.17
N SER A 333 9.99 4.85 -17.07
CA SER A 333 10.57 6.21 -17.02
C SER A 333 12.06 6.22 -16.71
N MET A 334 12.65 5.05 -16.43
CA MET A 334 14.09 4.89 -16.21
C MET A 334 14.83 4.84 -17.55
N SER A 335 16.04 5.38 -17.59
CA SER A 335 16.96 5.15 -18.72
C SER A 335 17.35 3.66 -18.81
N GLY A 336 17.73 3.20 -19.99
CA GLY A 336 18.18 1.81 -20.18
C GLY A 336 19.33 1.41 -19.24
N SER A 337 20.23 2.34 -18.91
CA SER A 337 21.32 2.11 -17.96
C SER A 337 20.82 1.97 -16.52
N GLU A 338 19.86 2.80 -16.09
CA GLU A 338 19.22 2.69 -14.77
C GLU A 338 18.49 1.34 -14.65
N GLN A 339 17.75 0.93 -15.67
CA GLN A 339 17.10 -0.37 -15.73
C GLN A 339 18.09 -1.54 -15.59
N LEU A 340 19.23 -1.47 -16.30
CA LEU A 340 20.27 -2.49 -16.21
C LEU A 340 20.94 -2.52 -14.83
N ARG A 341 21.24 -1.37 -14.23
CA ARG A 341 21.79 -1.31 -12.86
C ARG A 341 20.84 -1.95 -11.86
N VAL A 342 19.57 -1.57 -11.89
CA VAL A 342 18.54 -2.13 -11.01
C VAL A 342 18.40 -3.64 -11.22
N ALA A 343 18.28 -4.09 -12.46
CA ALA A 343 18.14 -5.51 -12.78
C ALA A 343 19.35 -6.33 -12.29
N THR A 344 20.56 -5.81 -12.51
CA THR A 344 21.82 -6.45 -12.12
C THR A 344 21.95 -6.51 -10.59
N ALA A 345 21.60 -5.43 -9.87
CA ALA A 345 21.61 -5.41 -8.41
C ALA A 345 20.62 -6.42 -7.81
N ILE A 346 19.43 -6.55 -8.39
CA ILE A 346 18.43 -7.55 -8.00
C ILE A 346 18.96 -8.98 -8.21
N VAL A 347 19.56 -9.24 -9.38
CA VAL A 347 20.15 -10.57 -9.68
C VAL A 347 21.25 -10.94 -8.69
N ARG A 348 22.13 -9.99 -8.35
CA ARG A 348 23.19 -10.19 -7.35
C ARG A 348 22.63 -10.51 -5.97
N LYS A 349 21.60 -9.81 -5.54
CA LYS A 349 20.99 -10.03 -4.22
C LYS A 349 20.26 -11.37 -4.15
N LEU A 350 19.65 -11.83 -5.26
CA LEU A 350 19.00 -13.14 -5.37
C LEU A 350 19.96 -14.30 -5.15
N ASN A 351 21.16 -14.18 -5.68
CA ASN A 351 22.19 -15.20 -5.54
C ASN A 351 23.58 -14.56 -5.46
N PRO A 352 24.04 -14.25 -4.23
CA PRO A 352 25.34 -13.60 -4.00
C PRO A 352 26.53 -14.41 -4.50
N ASP A 353 26.36 -15.73 -4.67
CA ASP A 353 27.40 -16.62 -5.18
C ASP A 353 27.55 -16.57 -6.70
N CYS A 354 26.57 -16.01 -7.43
CA CYS A 354 26.66 -15.76 -8.88
C CYS A 354 27.33 -14.41 -9.14
N GLY A 355 28.57 -14.43 -9.60
CA GLY A 355 29.39 -13.25 -9.85
C GLY A 355 29.29 -12.68 -11.27
N PHE A 356 28.41 -13.18 -12.13
CA PHE A 356 28.28 -12.72 -13.52
C PHE A 356 26.82 -12.56 -13.96
N VAL A 357 26.64 -11.76 -15.03
CA VAL A 357 25.35 -11.59 -15.73
C VAL A 357 25.57 -11.59 -17.25
N LEU A 358 24.57 -12.05 -17.98
CA LEU A 358 24.55 -12.04 -19.44
C LEU A 358 23.60 -10.92 -19.94
N LEU A 359 24.10 -10.05 -20.80
CA LEU A 359 23.39 -8.88 -21.31
C LEU A 359 23.35 -8.91 -22.83
N ASP A 360 22.19 -8.89 -23.44
CA ASP A 360 22.05 -8.83 -24.89
C ASP A 360 21.68 -7.42 -25.37
N LYS A 361 22.22 -7.02 -26.50
CA LYS A 361 21.84 -5.82 -27.26
C LYS A 361 22.10 -4.49 -26.54
N LEU A 362 23.35 -4.25 -26.13
CA LEU A 362 23.74 -2.96 -25.53
C LEU A 362 23.97 -1.83 -26.55
N GLU A 363 23.56 -1.99 -27.78
CA GLU A 363 23.62 -0.92 -28.82
C GLU A 363 22.72 0.28 -28.53
N GLN A 364 21.75 0.13 -27.61
CA GLN A 364 20.88 1.23 -27.17
C GLN A 364 21.57 2.20 -26.21
N MET A 365 22.73 1.81 -25.65
CA MET A 365 23.52 2.69 -24.77
C MET A 365 24.58 3.42 -25.60
N ASP A 366 24.73 4.73 -25.34
CA ASP A 366 25.88 5.48 -25.84
C ASP A 366 27.18 5.04 -25.10
N LEU A 367 28.33 5.44 -25.66
CA LEU A 367 29.61 5.02 -25.13
C LEU A 367 29.92 5.56 -23.71
N VAL A 368 29.42 6.75 -23.38
CA VAL A 368 29.61 7.34 -22.05
C VAL A 368 28.86 6.50 -21.00
N THR A 369 27.59 6.28 -21.25
CA THR A 369 26.72 5.47 -20.39
C THR A 369 27.24 4.01 -20.25
N LEU A 370 27.77 3.45 -21.34
CA LEU A 370 28.34 2.12 -21.37
C LEU A 370 29.59 2.03 -20.46
N ASN A 371 30.47 3.03 -20.53
CA ASN A 371 31.66 3.11 -19.69
C ASN A 371 31.31 3.30 -18.22
N GLU A 372 30.35 4.18 -17.91
CA GLU A 372 29.85 4.38 -16.54
C GLU A 372 29.26 3.08 -15.94
N PHE A 373 28.51 2.34 -16.75
CA PHE A 373 27.98 1.04 -16.37
C PHE A 373 29.10 0.02 -16.13
N GLY A 374 30.09 -0.03 -17.00
CA GLY A 374 31.29 -0.88 -16.85
C GLY A 374 32.06 -0.57 -15.54
N GLN A 375 32.31 0.73 -15.24
CA GLN A 375 32.97 1.16 -14.01
C GLN A 375 32.14 0.79 -12.76
N TRP A 376 30.84 0.94 -12.82
CA TRP A 376 29.97 0.52 -11.73
C TRP A 376 30.04 -0.99 -11.50
N LEU A 377 30.05 -1.82 -12.54
CA LEU A 377 30.25 -3.26 -12.43
C LEU A 377 31.59 -3.63 -11.79
N GLU A 378 32.67 -2.91 -12.14
CA GLU A 378 33.99 -3.09 -11.54
C GLU A 378 33.97 -2.78 -10.03
N GLN A 379 33.37 -1.66 -9.65
CA GLN A 379 33.21 -1.25 -8.23
C GLN A 379 32.43 -2.27 -7.43
N GLU A 380 31.38 -2.85 -8.03
CA GLU A 380 30.55 -3.87 -7.42
C GLU A 380 31.20 -5.27 -7.47
N GLY A 381 32.37 -5.41 -8.11
CA GLY A 381 33.04 -6.69 -8.26
C GLY A 381 32.27 -7.71 -9.11
N LEU A 382 31.44 -7.24 -10.05
CA LEU A 382 30.60 -8.05 -10.94
C LEU A 382 31.24 -8.18 -12.32
N GLN A 383 30.99 -9.32 -12.96
CA GLN A 383 31.32 -9.60 -14.35
C GLN A 383 30.06 -9.52 -15.21
N ALA A 384 30.09 -8.77 -16.31
CA ALA A 384 29.04 -8.81 -17.30
C ALA A 384 29.63 -9.23 -18.68
N ILE A 385 28.98 -10.18 -19.32
CA ILE A 385 29.29 -10.57 -20.70
C ILE A 385 28.13 -10.08 -21.56
N ALA A 386 28.45 -9.16 -22.48
CA ALA A 386 27.42 -8.42 -23.22
C ALA A 386 27.63 -8.50 -24.71
N THR A 387 26.52 -8.34 -25.48
CA THR A 387 26.60 -8.17 -26.93
C THR A 387 26.30 -6.74 -27.34
N ARG A 388 26.96 -6.27 -28.38
CA ARG A 388 26.71 -4.96 -29.00
C ARG A 388 26.88 -5.04 -30.50
N VAL A 389 26.06 -4.33 -31.26
CA VAL A 389 26.27 -4.13 -32.69
C VAL A 389 27.29 -3.02 -32.87
N SER A 390 28.55 -3.38 -32.85
CA SER A 390 29.69 -2.49 -33.03
C SER A 390 30.94 -3.27 -33.44
N THR A 391 31.87 -2.62 -34.11
CA THR A 391 33.22 -3.09 -34.41
C THR A 391 34.27 -2.12 -33.87
N GLY A 392 33.87 -1.22 -32.96
CA GLY A 392 34.72 -0.22 -32.34
C GLY A 392 35.63 -0.76 -31.25
N ASP A 393 36.46 0.11 -30.71
CA ASP A 393 37.46 -0.24 -29.66
C ASP A 393 36.85 -0.48 -28.29
N GLU A 394 35.56 -0.18 -28.09
CA GLU A 394 34.80 -0.54 -26.88
C GLU A 394 34.49 -2.03 -26.79
N CYS A 395 34.62 -2.78 -27.91
CA CYS A 395 34.37 -4.21 -27.94
C CYS A 395 35.62 -4.97 -27.47
N SER A 396 35.47 -5.88 -26.50
CA SER A 396 36.56 -6.76 -26.03
C SER A 396 36.97 -7.75 -27.13
N ILE A 397 35.99 -8.34 -27.81
CA ILE A 397 36.20 -9.21 -28.97
C ILE A 397 35.23 -8.83 -30.10
N ILE A 398 35.63 -9.12 -31.36
CA ILE A 398 34.76 -8.94 -32.52
C ILE A 398 34.57 -10.33 -33.17
N ILE A 399 33.28 -10.65 -33.41
CA ILE A 399 32.87 -11.87 -34.09
C ILE A 399 32.45 -11.55 -35.52
N GLU A 400 33.05 -12.29 -36.48
CA GLU A 400 32.69 -12.24 -37.88
C GLU A 400 32.58 -13.67 -38.42
N ASP A 401 31.49 -13.97 -39.10
CA ASP A 401 31.17 -15.29 -39.68
C ASP A 401 31.36 -16.48 -38.69
N GLY A 402 31.05 -16.24 -37.43
CA GLY A 402 31.12 -17.25 -36.35
C GLY A 402 32.53 -17.51 -35.79
N TYR A 403 33.51 -16.66 -36.12
CA TYR A 403 34.86 -16.69 -35.56
C TYR A 403 35.21 -15.38 -34.84
N VAL A 404 36.16 -15.44 -33.89
CA VAL A 404 36.77 -14.24 -33.31
C VAL A 404 37.83 -13.72 -34.32
N VAL A 405 37.64 -12.49 -34.84
CA VAL A 405 38.56 -11.85 -35.78
C VAL A 405 39.46 -10.82 -35.13
N LYS A 406 39.08 -10.26 -33.99
CA LYS A 406 39.85 -9.29 -33.20
C LYS A 406 39.61 -9.57 -31.71
N ASP A 407 40.69 -9.80 -30.97
CA ASP A 407 40.70 -9.91 -29.53
C ASP A 407 41.55 -8.78 -28.97
N LEU A 408 40.93 -7.79 -28.37
CA LEU A 408 41.57 -6.60 -27.82
C LEU A 408 42.11 -6.82 -26.40
N GLU A 409 41.63 -7.85 -25.71
CA GLU A 409 42.11 -8.20 -24.36
C GLU A 409 43.34 -9.11 -24.37
N ALA A 410 43.48 -9.98 -25.35
CA ALA A 410 44.69 -10.78 -25.58
C ALA A 410 45.98 -9.96 -25.77
N GLY A 411 45.85 -8.68 -26.17
CA GLY A 411 46.95 -7.73 -26.28
C GLY A 411 47.45 -7.10 -24.97
N LYS A 412 46.74 -7.30 -23.87
CA LYS A 412 47.12 -6.81 -22.51
C LYS A 412 47.88 -7.83 -21.68
N ALA A 413 47.89 -9.12 -22.05
CA ALA A 413 48.80 -10.12 -21.51
C ALA A 413 50.16 -9.94 -22.17
N GLU A 414 51.25 -9.77 -21.37
CA GLU A 414 52.62 -9.76 -21.87
C GLU A 414 52.82 -10.90 -22.90
N ALA A 415 53.19 -10.54 -24.11
CA ALA A 415 53.49 -11.51 -25.14
C ALA A 415 54.56 -12.49 -24.60
N PRO A 416 54.34 -13.83 -24.65
CA PRO A 416 55.39 -14.77 -24.31
C PRO A 416 56.56 -14.51 -25.24
N ALA A 417 57.72 -14.27 -24.66
CA ALA A 417 58.98 -13.98 -25.40
C ALA A 417 59.11 -14.97 -26.57
N ALA A 418 59.17 -14.46 -27.77
CA ALA A 418 59.37 -15.27 -28.99
C ALA A 418 60.57 -16.21 -28.77
N PRO A 419 60.44 -17.53 -29.07
CA PRO A 419 61.56 -18.42 -28.97
C PRO A 419 62.62 -17.95 -29.96
N THR A 420 63.75 -17.50 -29.42
CA THR A 420 64.93 -17.14 -30.23
C THR A 420 65.44 -18.43 -30.88
N TRP A 421 65.09 -18.63 -32.13
CA TRP A 421 65.72 -19.65 -32.99
C TRP A 421 67.20 -19.28 -33.13
N LYS A 422 68.08 -20.02 -32.47
CA LYS A 422 69.48 -20.02 -32.79
C LYS A 422 69.67 -21.00 -33.95
N ALA A 423 69.96 -20.47 -35.12
CA ALA A 423 70.42 -21.28 -36.24
C ALA A 423 71.75 -21.87 -35.90
N GLY A 424 71.83 -23.22 -36.03
CA GLY A 424 73.07 -23.96 -36.08
C GLY A 424 73.49 -24.61 -34.75
N VAL A 425 72.93 -25.78 -34.45
CA VAL A 425 73.69 -26.97 -34.00
C VAL A 425 72.89 -28.18 -34.49
N PHE A 426 73.59 -28.96 -35.32
CA PHE A 426 73.20 -30.31 -35.79
C PHE A 426 73.26 -31.28 -34.63
#